data_9a6f6e79e8ffb3a8f4b47523abd082c2
#
_entry.id   9a6f6e79e8ffb3a8f4b47523abd082c2
#
_cell.length_a   1.000
_cell.length_b   1.000
_cell.length_c   1.000
_cell.angle_alpha   90.00
_cell.angle_beta   90.00
_cell.angle_gamma   90.00
#
_symmetry.space_group_name_H-M   'P 1'
#
loop_
_entity.id
_entity.type
_entity.pdbx_description
1 polymer ?
#
loop_
_entity_poly.entity_id
_entity_poly.type
_entity_poly.pdbx_seq_one_letter_code
_entity_poly.pdbx_strand_id
1 'polypeptide(L)'
;MLLSNSFIPILKNNPSEAKIKSHQLMLRVGMIKQASAGIYSWLPLGFKVMKKIEDIVRQEQNKIGAQEILMPTIQSSEIWKESGRYDDYGEEMLRITDRQNREMLYGPTNEEQVTEIFRSSIKSYKSLPQLMYHIQWKFRDEIRPRFGIMRGREFYMKDAYSFDVSDEEAFYSYNKFFLSYLRTFKRLSLTAIPMAADTGPIGGNLSHEFIILADTGESKIFTDKRIFDLDSDDTQLEKASLESMRKKYEQFYAVTDEKFNKEEFEKIVSKENQLITKGIEVGHIFYFGDKYSKPMGASVDLPGGKKDFVKMGSYGIGVSRLVGAIIEAKYDDKNEIMKWPLSVAPYDIALIPMINKNDTSALDKVNNINIELLKNNICLLYTSPSPRDGL
;
A
#
# COMPACT_ATOMS: atom_id res chain seq x y z
N MET A 1 16.89 9.01 20.93
CA MET A 1 16.96 7.59 21.37
C MET A 1 18.39 7.13 21.26
N LEU A 2 18.98 6.52 22.31
CA LEU A 2 20.34 5.99 22.26
C LEU A 2 20.38 4.67 21.49
N LEU A 3 21.34 4.49 20.60
CA LEU A 3 21.51 3.24 19.84
C LEU A 3 21.76 2.06 20.79
N SER A 4 22.57 2.24 21.83
CA SER A 4 22.83 1.21 22.86
C SER A 4 21.58 0.70 23.60
N ASN A 5 20.52 1.52 23.65
CA ASN A 5 19.24 1.19 24.27
C ASN A 5 18.19 0.78 23.25
N SER A 6 18.55 0.74 21.97
CA SER A 6 17.63 0.42 20.89
C SER A 6 17.64 -1.08 20.62
N PHE A 7 16.45 -1.68 20.47
CA PHE A 7 16.34 -3.06 20.03
C PHE A 7 16.50 -3.13 18.51
N ILE A 8 17.75 -3.16 18.05
CA ILE A 8 18.13 -3.24 16.63
C ILE A 8 19.11 -4.44 16.48
N PRO A 9 18.59 -5.67 16.33
CA PRO A 9 19.42 -6.89 16.23
C PRO A 9 20.04 -6.99 14.83
N ILE A 10 21.25 -6.46 14.66
CA ILE A 10 21.99 -6.46 13.40
C ILE A 10 22.68 -7.81 13.18
N LEU A 11 22.53 -8.38 11.99
CA LEU A 11 23.25 -9.58 11.55
C LEU A 11 24.54 -9.19 10.80
N LYS A 12 25.62 -9.96 11.01
CA LYS A 12 26.90 -9.73 10.30
C LYS A 12 26.78 -9.98 8.80
N ASN A 13 26.08 -11.05 8.42
CA ASN A 13 25.94 -11.51 7.04
C ASN A 13 24.50 -11.45 6.59
N ASN A 14 24.28 -11.36 5.29
CA ASN A 14 22.95 -11.52 4.72
C ASN A 14 22.46 -12.96 4.93
N PRO A 15 21.20 -13.17 5.36
CA PRO A 15 20.61 -14.48 5.45
C PRO A 15 20.60 -15.19 4.09
N SER A 16 20.95 -16.48 4.07
CA SER A 16 21.08 -17.26 2.83
C SER A 16 19.76 -17.44 2.07
N GLU A 17 18.64 -17.43 2.80
CA GLU A 17 17.29 -17.54 2.25
C GLU A 17 16.80 -16.26 1.56
N ALA A 18 17.41 -15.11 1.86
CA ALA A 18 17.02 -13.82 1.32
C ALA A 18 17.65 -13.58 -0.06
N LYS A 19 16.82 -13.55 -1.11
CA LYS A 19 17.28 -13.43 -2.51
C LYS A 19 17.31 -12.00 -3.04
N ILE A 20 16.35 -11.17 -2.65
CA ILE A 20 16.25 -9.77 -3.11
C ILE A 20 16.81 -8.81 -2.06
N LYS A 21 17.18 -7.61 -2.50
CA LYS A 21 17.89 -6.62 -1.66
C LYS A 21 17.05 -6.21 -0.45
N SER A 22 15.78 -5.90 -0.65
CA SER A 22 14.89 -5.49 0.44
C SER A 22 14.79 -6.56 1.53
N HIS A 23 14.64 -7.84 1.16
CA HIS A 23 14.56 -8.94 2.12
C HIS A 23 15.88 -9.10 2.88
N GLN A 24 17.03 -9.07 2.16
CA GLN A 24 18.35 -9.12 2.76
C GLN A 24 18.57 -8.01 3.79
N LEU A 25 18.32 -6.77 3.39
CA LEU A 25 18.56 -5.63 4.26
C LEU A 25 17.60 -5.58 5.45
N MET A 26 16.31 -5.84 5.23
CA MET A 26 15.32 -5.79 6.31
C MET A 26 15.62 -6.82 7.41
N LEU A 27 16.05 -8.03 7.05
CA LEU A 27 16.49 -9.03 8.03
C LEU A 27 17.83 -8.65 8.66
N ARG A 28 18.80 -8.21 7.85
CA ARG A 28 20.15 -7.91 8.32
C ARG A 28 20.20 -6.76 9.31
N VAL A 29 19.47 -5.68 9.08
CA VAL A 29 19.45 -4.49 9.95
C VAL A 29 18.39 -4.57 11.06
N GLY A 30 17.72 -5.70 11.21
CA GLY A 30 16.71 -5.89 12.26
C GLY A 30 15.46 -5.02 12.07
N MET A 31 14.96 -4.87 10.86
CA MET A 31 13.65 -4.26 10.60
C MET A 31 12.52 -5.27 10.80
N ILE A 32 12.77 -6.51 10.42
CA ILE A 32 11.83 -7.64 10.54
C ILE A 32 12.53 -8.88 11.05
N LYS A 33 11.73 -9.80 11.59
CA LYS A 33 12.15 -11.16 11.93
C LYS A 33 11.11 -12.15 11.44
N GLN A 34 11.52 -13.15 10.70
CA GLN A 34 10.63 -14.21 10.24
C GLN A 34 10.10 -15.04 11.41
N ALA A 35 8.78 -15.14 11.52
CA ALA A 35 8.11 -15.99 12.50
C ALA A 35 7.79 -17.38 11.90
N SER A 36 7.29 -17.37 10.65
CA SER A 36 7.09 -18.55 9.82
C SER A 36 7.14 -18.15 8.34
N ALA A 37 7.02 -19.11 7.42
CA ALA A 37 7.02 -18.81 5.99
C ALA A 37 5.98 -17.76 5.63
N GLY A 38 6.42 -16.61 5.09
CA GLY A 38 5.55 -15.50 4.68
C GLY A 38 4.90 -14.71 5.83
N ILE A 39 5.32 -14.92 7.08
CA ILE A 39 4.81 -14.22 8.28
C ILE A 39 6.00 -13.63 9.04
N TYR A 40 5.93 -12.32 9.33
CA TYR A 40 7.04 -11.57 9.89
C TYR A 40 6.63 -10.73 11.10
N SER A 41 7.46 -10.76 12.14
CA SER A 41 7.42 -9.76 13.22
C SER A 41 8.09 -8.48 12.72
N TRP A 42 7.45 -7.35 12.92
CA TRP A 42 8.00 -6.03 12.63
C TRP A 42 8.72 -5.49 13.87
N LEU A 43 10.03 -5.33 13.76
CA LEU A 43 10.85 -4.83 14.85
C LEU A 43 10.86 -3.30 14.86
N PRO A 44 11.32 -2.64 15.93
CA PRO A 44 11.15 -1.19 16.12
C PRO A 44 11.58 -0.34 14.92
N LEU A 45 12.68 -0.69 14.26
CA LEU A 45 13.18 0.06 13.10
C LEU A 45 12.22 -0.03 11.90
N GLY A 46 11.82 -1.25 11.54
CA GLY A 46 10.90 -1.47 10.43
C GLY A 46 9.49 -0.96 10.72
N PHE A 47 9.03 -1.12 11.96
CA PHE A 47 7.72 -0.63 12.37
C PHE A 47 7.62 0.90 12.31
N LYS A 48 8.69 1.64 12.65
CA LYS A 48 8.74 3.11 12.46
C LYS A 48 8.54 3.53 11.01
N VAL A 49 9.23 2.87 10.08
CA VAL A 49 9.08 3.14 8.65
C VAL A 49 7.65 2.84 8.19
N MET A 50 7.11 1.67 8.57
CA MET A 50 5.75 1.28 8.23
C MET A 50 4.71 2.29 8.75
N LYS A 51 4.87 2.80 9.99
CA LYS A 51 3.97 3.81 10.56
C LYS A 51 4.04 5.14 9.82
N LYS A 52 5.24 5.61 9.41
CA LYS A 52 5.37 6.83 8.60
C LYS A 52 4.70 6.68 7.22
N ILE A 53 4.81 5.50 6.59
CA ILE A 53 4.09 5.19 5.34
C ILE A 53 2.57 5.20 5.57
N GLU A 54 2.11 4.53 6.62
CA GLU A 54 0.71 4.49 7.02
C GLU A 54 0.12 5.90 7.21
N ASP A 55 0.86 6.79 7.87
CA ASP A 55 0.44 8.17 8.11
C ASP A 55 0.32 8.98 6.81
N ILE A 56 1.24 8.79 5.86
CA ILE A 56 1.14 9.42 4.53
C ILE A 56 -0.09 8.90 3.79
N VAL A 57 -0.30 7.60 3.78
CA VAL A 57 -1.48 6.97 3.17
C VAL A 57 -2.77 7.54 3.78
N ARG A 58 -2.87 7.57 5.10
CA ARG A 58 -4.02 8.12 5.85
C ARG A 58 -4.32 9.57 5.46
N GLN A 59 -3.29 10.41 5.43
CA GLN A 59 -3.44 11.82 5.05
C GLN A 59 -3.98 11.99 3.64
N GLU A 60 -3.50 11.21 2.68
CA GLU A 60 -3.98 11.32 1.29
C GLU A 60 -5.40 10.75 1.11
N GLN A 61 -5.81 9.74 1.91
CA GLN A 61 -7.21 9.30 1.93
C GLN A 61 -8.13 10.38 2.52
N ASN A 62 -7.74 10.98 3.64
CA ASN A 62 -8.52 12.04 4.29
C ASN A 62 -8.70 13.27 3.37
N LYS A 63 -7.69 13.64 2.59
CA LYS A 63 -7.76 14.77 1.64
C LYS A 63 -8.82 14.60 0.55
N ILE A 64 -9.14 13.39 0.16
CA ILE A 64 -10.21 13.11 -0.82
C ILE A 64 -11.58 12.90 -0.17
N GLY A 65 -11.68 13.09 1.15
CA GLY A 65 -12.91 12.96 1.92
C GLY A 65 -13.26 11.53 2.34
N ALA A 66 -12.32 10.58 2.24
CA ALA A 66 -12.53 9.23 2.75
C ALA A 66 -12.42 9.20 4.29
N GLN A 67 -13.26 8.40 4.93
CA GLN A 67 -13.36 8.28 6.38
C GLN A 67 -12.72 6.99 6.85
N GLU A 68 -11.88 7.07 7.89
CA GLU A 68 -11.24 5.90 8.48
C GLU A 68 -12.22 5.15 9.38
N ILE A 69 -12.32 3.84 9.18
CA ILE A 69 -13.04 2.91 10.04
C ILE A 69 -12.09 1.79 10.45
N LEU A 70 -12.44 1.00 11.44
CA LEU A 70 -11.69 -0.21 11.78
C LEU A 70 -12.63 -1.41 11.83
N MET A 71 -12.46 -2.34 10.91
CA MET A 71 -13.24 -3.56 10.80
C MET A 71 -12.49 -4.73 11.46
N PRO A 72 -13.21 -5.74 12.00
CA PRO A 72 -12.58 -6.96 12.53
C PRO A 72 -11.76 -7.71 11.47
N THR A 73 -10.72 -8.42 11.91
CA THR A 73 -9.96 -9.33 11.04
C THR A 73 -10.68 -10.66 10.83
N ILE A 74 -11.46 -11.10 11.82
CA ILE A 74 -12.27 -12.32 11.73
C ILE A 74 -13.65 -11.94 11.20
N GLN A 75 -14.07 -12.62 10.15
CA GLN A 75 -15.33 -12.37 9.45
C GLN A 75 -16.22 -13.61 9.47
N SER A 76 -17.56 -13.40 9.45
CA SER A 76 -18.51 -14.49 9.30
C SER A 76 -18.46 -15.05 7.88
N SER A 77 -18.53 -16.38 7.73
CA SER A 77 -18.67 -17.02 6.41
C SER A 77 -19.99 -16.70 5.72
N GLU A 78 -21.03 -16.32 6.48
CA GLU A 78 -22.38 -16.07 5.95
C GLU A 78 -22.39 -14.92 4.94
N ILE A 79 -21.73 -13.78 5.24
CA ILE A 79 -21.67 -12.64 4.32
C ILE A 79 -20.90 -12.97 3.02
N TRP A 80 -19.92 -13.88 3.11
CA TRP A 80 -19.16 -14.36 1.96
C TRP A 80 -19.96 -15.37 1.12
N LYS A 81 -20.78 -16.21 1.76
CA LYS A 81 -21.73 -17.07 1.07
C LYS A 81 -22.82 -16.25 0.36
N GLU A 82 -23.28 -15.18 1.00
CA GLU A 82 -24.27 -14.26 0.42
C GLU A 82 -23.73 -13.54 -0.83
N SER A 83 -22.47 -13.10 -0.83
CA SER A 83 -21.82 -12.51 -2.01
C SER A 83 -21.48 -13.52 -3.11
N GLY A 84 -21.50 -14.82 -2.80
CA GLY A 84 -21.11 -15.91 -3.69
C GLY A 84 -19.60 -16.16 -3.76
N ARG A 85 -18.80 -15.45 -2.96
CA ARG A 85 -17.33 -15.56 -3.02
C ARG A 85 -16.71 -16.58 -2.07
N TYR A 86 -17.49 -17.19 -1.17
CA TYR A 86 -16.93 -18.09 -0.15
C TYR A 86 -16.19 -19.28 -0.75
N ASP A 87 -16.76 -19.87 -1.79
CA ASP A 87 -16.15 -21.00 -2.49
C ASP A 87 -15.22 -20.53 -3.62
N ASP A 88 -15.60 -19.49 -4.33
CA ASP A 88 -14.83 -18.94 -5.47
C ASP A 88 -13.46 -18.38 -5.06
N TYR A 89 -13.29 -17.93 -3.81
CA TYR A 89 -11.99 -17.42 -3.32
C TYR A 89 -10.92 -18.52 -3.20
N GLY A 90 -11.34 -19.77 -3.09
CA GLY A 90 -10.45 -20.93 -3.12
C GLY A 90 -9.67 -21.17 -1.82
N GLU A 91 -8.52 -21.80 -1.97
CA GLU A 91 -7.68 -22.30 -0.85
C GLU A 91 -6.89 -21.19 -0.15
N GLU A 92 -6.73 -20.02 -0.75
CA GLU A 92 -6.03 -18.90 -0.12
C GLU A 92 -6.82 -18.30 1.07
N MET A 93 -8.10 -18.63 1.20
CA MET A 93 -8.91 -18.21 2.32
C MET A 93 -8.63 -19.07 3.56
N LEU A 94 -8.12 -18.46 4.63
CA LEU A 94 -7.96 -19.14 5.92
C LEU A 94 -9.33 -19.28 6.61
N ARG A 95 -9.91 -20.46 6.53
CA ARG A 95 -11.19 -20.81 7.17
C ARG A 95 -10.97 -21.25 8.60
N ILE A 96 -11.86 -20.82 9.50
CA ILE A 96 -11.75 -21.00 10.95
C ILE A 96 -13.12 -21.51 11.45
N THR A 97 -13.09 -22.43 12.40
CA THR A 97 -14.28 -22.84 13.15
C THR A 97 -14.12 -22.42 14.61
N ASP A 98 -15.10 -21.71 15.15
CA ASP A 98 -15.08 -21.31 16.55
C ASP A 98 -15.58 -22.44 17.49
N ARG A 99 -15.57 -22.18 18.81
CA ARG A 99 -15.99 -23.16 19.83
C ARG A 99 -17.49 -23.53 19.77
N GLN A 100 -18.29 -22.74 19.03
CA GLN A 100 -19.72 -22.99 18.82
C GLN A 100 -19.99 -23.63 17.45
N ASN A 101 -18.94 -24.10 16.76
CA ASN A 101 -18.99 -24.67 15.41
C ASN A 101 -19.49 -23.67 14.35
N ARG A 102 -19.30 -22.34 14.56
CA ARG A 102 -19.60 -21.35 13.54
C ARG A 102 -18.44 -21.24 12.58
N GLU A 103 -18.74 -21.26 11.28
CA GLU A 103 -17.75 -21.04 10.23
C GLU A 103 -17.40 -19.57 10.13
N MET A 104 -16.15 -19.28 10.16
CA MET A 104 -15.56 -17.95 10.08
C MET A 104 -14.34 -17.99 9.16
N LEU A 105 -13.77 -16.84 8.87
CA LEU A 105 -12.53 -16.74 8.11
C LEU A 105 -11.67 -15.58 8.61
N TYR A 106 -10.36 -15.65 8.42
CA TYR A 106 -9.50 -14.49 8.56
C TYR A 106 -9.59 -13.67 7.26
N GLY A 107 -9.98 -12.41 7.36
CA GLY A 107 -10.29 -11.56 6.20
C GLY A 107 -9.12 -11.39 5.23
N PRO A 108 -9.20 -11.92 4.01
CA PRO A 108 -8.23 -11.63 2.95
C PRO A 108 -8.47 -10.28 2.27
N THR A 109 -9.67 -9.77 2.42
CA THR A 109 -10.21 -8.47 1.94
C THR A 109 -11.54 -8.18 2.66
N ASN A 110 -12.19 -7.04 2.44
CA ASN A 110 -13.34 -6.62 3.25
C ASN A 110 -14.54 -6.10 2.46
N GLU A 111 -14.67 -6.42 1.17
CA GLU A 111 -15.83 -6.01 0.34
C GLU A 111 -17.15 -6.40 1.00
N GLU A 112 -17.27 -7.63 1.48
CA GLU A 112 -18.47 -8.15 2.11
C GLU A 112 -18.76 -7.44 3.44
N GLN A 113 -17.73 -7.28 4.26
CA GLN A 113 -17.88 -6.71 5.59
C GLN A 113 -18.26 -5.23 5.55
N VAL A 114 -17.65 -4.45 4.66
CA VAL A 114 -18.01 -3.03 4.50
C VAL A 114 -19.38 -2.86 3.87
N THR A 115 -19.79 -3.78 2.97
CA THR A 115 -21.15 -3.80 2.39
C THR A 115 -22.19 -4.10 3.46
N GLU A 116 -21.91 -5.01 4.41
CA GLU A 116 -22.78 -5.27 5.55
C GLU A 116 -22.95 -4.03 6.44
N ILE A 117 -21.87 -3.32 6.76
CA ILE A 117 -21.92 -2.08 7.51
C ILE A 117 -22.75 -1.03 6.77
N PHE A 118 -22.53 -0.89 5.47
CA PHE A 118 -23.26 0.06 4.62
C PHE A 118 -24.76 -0.26 4.61
N ARG A 119 -25.15 -1.48 4.23
CA ARG A 119 -26.56 -1.85 4.07
C ARG A 119 -27.36 -1.78 5.36
N SER A 120 -26.72 -2.01 6.50
CA SER A 120 -27.38 -1.88 7.82
C SER A 120 -27.57 -0.42 8.24
N SER A 121 -26.72 0.50 7.79
CA SER A 121 -26.64 1.88 8.28
C SER A 121 -27.25 2.92 7.32
N ILE A 122 -27.10 2.75 6.01
CA ILE A 122 -27.47 3.74 4.99
C ILE A 122 -28.69 3.25 4.19
N LYS A 123 -29.72 4.11 4.14
CA LYS A 123 -30.98 3.79 3.43
C LYS A 123 -31.35 4.81 2.36
N SER A 124 -30.78 6.00 2.35
CA SER A 124 -31.15 7.09 1.45
C SER A 124 -29.99 7.51 0.55
N TYR A 125 -30.29 7.75 -0.72
CA TYR A 125 -29.33 8.32 -1.69
C TYR A 125 -28.71 9.65 -1.24
N LYS A 126 -29.42 10.42 -0.37
CA LYS A 126 -28.93 11.69 0.16
C LYS A 126 -27.67 11.56 1.03
N SER A 127 -27.39 10.34 1.51
CA SER A 127 -26.19 10.04 2.30
C SER A 127 -25.01 9.61 1.42
N LEU A 128 -25.16 9.57 0.11
CA LEU A 128 -24.10 9.20 -0.84
C LEU A 128 -23.39 10.42 -1.43
N PRO A 129 -22.13 10.34 -1.85
CA PRO A 129 -21.28 9.14 -1.79
C PRO A 129 -20.78 8.85 -0.38
N GLN A 130 -20.46 7.57 -0.09
CA GLN A 130 -19.71 7.16 1.09
C GLN A 130 -18.36 6.62 0.65
N LEU A 131 -17.29 7.20 1.17
CA LEU A 131 -15.92 6.74 0.96
C LEU A 131 -15.37 6.32 2.32
N MET A 132 -15.09 5.03 2.49
CA MET A 132 -14.60 4.46 3.74
C MET A 132 -13.29 3.70 3.50
N TYR A 133 -12.38 3.75 4.45
CA TYR A 133 -11.15 2.95 4.39
C TYR A 133 -10.76 2.47 5.77
N HIS A 134 -9.96 1.41 5.80
CA HIS A 134 -9.20 1.04 6.99
C HIS A 134 -7.78 0.61 6.64
N ILE A 135 -6.93 0.53 7.65
CA ILE A 135 -5.57 0.02 7.52
C ILE A 135 -5.46 -1.12 8.53
N GLN A 136 -5.38 -2.35 8.04
CA GLN A 136 -5.50 -3.54 8.88
C GLN A 136 -4.70 -4.71 8.30
N TRP A 137 -4.37 -5.66 9.14
CA TRP A 137 -3.79 -6.94 8.77
C TRP A 137 -4.75 -7.75 7.93
N LYS A 138 -4.20 -8.39 6.90
CA LYS A 138 -4.87 -9.35 6.03
C LYS A 138 -4.09 -10.65 6.02
N PHE A 139 -4.78 -11.73 5.73
CA PHE A 139 -4.15 -13.03 5.54
C PHE A 139 -4.64 -13.67 4.25
N ARG A 140 -3.68 -14.14 3.45
CA ARG A 140 -3.91 -15.00 2.29
C ARG A 140 -2.96 -16.17 2.37
N ASP A 141 -3.47 -17.38 2.30
CA ASP A 141 -2.66 -18.59 2.44
C ASP A 141 -1.86 -18.88 1.16
N GLU A 142 -0.98 -17.94 0.82
CA GLU A 142 -0.09 -18.03 -0.33
C GLU A 142 0.76 -19.29 -0.27
N ILE A 143 0.61 -20.16 -1.25
CA ILE A 143 1.29 -21.47 -1.29
C ILE A 143 2.82 -21.36 -1.43
N ARG A 144 3.30 -20.26 -2.05
CA ARG A 144 4.73 -20.01 -2.30
C ARG A 144 5.14 -18.60 -1.87
N PRO A 145 5.11 -18.29 -0.57
CA PRO A 145 5.59 -17.01 -0.09
C PRO A 145 7.06 -16.82 -0.45
N ARG A 146 7.40 -15.64 -0.95
CA ARG A 146 8.76 -15.33 -1.42
C ARG A 146 9.07 -13.85 -1.32
N PHE A 147 10.35 -13.51 -1.42
CA PHE A 147 10.80 -12.12 -1.41
C PHE A 147 10.44 -11.36 -0.12
N GLY A 148 10.46 -12.06 1.03
CA GLY A 148 10.16 -11.46 2.33
C GLY A 148 8.73 -10.94 2.41
N ILE A 149 8.61 -9.65 2.77
CA ILE A 149 7.32 -8.99 2.91
C ILE A 149 6.64 -8.62 1.57
N MET A 150 7.31 -8.82 0.44
CA MET A 150 6.76 -8.46 -0.88
C MET A 150 5.62 -9.41 -1.28
N ARG A 151 5.76 -10.70 -0.97
CA ARG A 151 4.75 -11.74 -1.18
C ARG A 151 4.66 -12.65 0.03
N GLY A 152 4.15 -12.08 1.12
CA GLY A 152 3.90 -12.78 2.37
C GLY A 152 2.48 -13.34 2.44
N ARG A 153 2.21 -14.13 3.50
CA ARG A 153 0.87 -14.64 3.82
C ARG A 153 0.09 -13.69 4.71
N GLU A 154 0.76 -13.03 5.63
CA GLU A 154 0.21 -11.97 6.47
C GLU A 154 0.82 -10.62 6.06
N PHE A 155 -0.02 -9.62 5.79
CA PHE A 155 0.42 -8.32 5.31
C PHE A 155 -0.49 -7.19 5.79
N TYR A 156 0.08 -6.00 5.90
CA TYR A 156 -0.63 -4.80 6.34
C TYR A 156 -1.07 -4.00 5.12
N MET A 157 -2.37 -3.79 4.98
CA MET A 157 -2.99 -3.18 3.80
C MET A 157 -3.93 -2.06 4.19
N LYS A 158 -3.89 -0.96 3.44
CA LYS A 158 -5.00 -0.01 3.35
C LYS A 158 -5.93 -0.51 2.27
N ASP A 159 -7.14 -0.80 2.61
CA ASP A 159 -8.23 -1.03 1.67
C ASP A 159 -9.35 -0.01 1.92
N ALA A 160 -9.79 0.60 0.82
CA ALA A 160 -10.86 1.57 0.82
C ALA A 160 -11.97 1.12 -0.11
N TYR A 161 -13.15 1.68 0.11
CA TYR A 161 -14.38 1.31 -0.59
C TYR A 161 -15.22 2.55 -0.85
N SER A 162 -15.81 2.64 -2.05
CA SER A 162 -16.78 3.67 -2.37
C SER A 162 -18.16 3.07 -2.56
N PHE A 163 -19.18 3.84 -2.19
CA PHE A 163 -20.59 3.56 -2.40
C PHE A 163 -21.23 4.78 -3.02
N ASP A 164 -21.72 4.62 -4.24
CA ASP A 164 -22.17 5.73 -5.07
C ASP A 164 -23.57 5.42 -5.63
N VAL A 165 -24.34 6.47 -6.00
CA VAL A 165 -25.70 6.30 -6.47
C VAL A 165 -25.80 5.86 -7.94
N SER A 166 -24.76 6.18 -8.74
CA SER A 166 -24.70 5.91 -10.17
C SER A 166 -23.29 5.59 -10.62
N ASP A 167 -23.15 5.05 -11.83
CA ASP A 167 -21.85 4.80 -12.44
C ASP A 167 -21.03 6.09 -12.60
N GLU A 168 -21.67 7.20 -12.94
CA GLU A 168 -21.01 8.51 -13.08
C GLU A 168 -20.40 8.99 -11.75
N GLU A 169 -21.15 8.87 -10.65
CA GLU A 169 -20.64 9.23 -9.32
C GLU A 169 -19.55 8.26 -8.86
N ALA A 170 -19.68 6.98 -9.17
CA ALA A 170 -18.65 5.98 -8.87
C ALA A 170 -17.35 6.24 -9.64
N PHE A 171 -17.41 6.67 -10.91
CA PHE A 171 -16.22 7.09 -11.65
C PHE A 171 -15.59 8.36 -11.06
N TYR A 172 -16.40 9.27 -10.53
CA TYR A 172 -15.85 10.41 -9.79
C TYR A 172 -15.11 9.98 -8.52
N SER A 173 -15.69 9.07 -7.74
CA SER A 173 -15.04 8.48 -6.58
C SER A 173 -13.76 7.73 -6.98
N TYR A 174 -13.80 6.94 -8.05
CA TYR A 174 -12.64 6.25 -8.61
C TYR A 174 -11.50 7.21 -8.96
N ASN A 175 -11.80 8.33 -9.63
CA ASN A 175 -10.81 9.34 -10.01
C ASN A 175 -10.20 10.05 -8.79
N LYS A 176 -10.95 10.23 -7.70
CA LYS A 176 -10.40 10.71 -6.42
C LYS A 176 -9.34 9.76 -5.86
N PHE A 177 -9.63 8.46 -5.84
CA PHE A 177 -8.67 7.46 -5.39
C PHE A 177 -7.46 7.36 -6.32
N PHE A 178 -7.66 7.47 -7.63
CA PHE A 178 -6.57 7.51 -8.61
C PHE A 178 -5.60 8.66 -8.29
N LEU A 179 -6.10 9.88 -8.08
CA LEU A 179 -5.28 11.03 -7.68
C LEU A 179 -4.59 10.81 -6.32
N SER A 180 -5.34 10.30 -5.34
CA SER A 180 -4.81 10.02 -4.00
C SER A 180 -3.62 9.06 -4.06
N TYR A 181 -3.65 8.05 -4.95
CA TYR A 181 -2.56 7.10 -5.13
C TYR A 181 -1.34 7.75 -5.76
N LEU A 182 -1.50 8.53 -6.82
CA LEU A 182 -0.39 9.28 -7.42
C LEU A 182 0.31 10.16 -6.38
N ARG A 183 -0.47 10.91 -5.58
CA ARG A 183 0.06 11.76 -4.50
C ARG A 183 0.74 10.97 -3.38
N THR A 184 0.15 9.85 -2.99
CA THR A 184 0.73 8.95 -1.98
C THR A 184 2.12 8.50 -2.41
N PHE A 185 2.24 7.94 -3.61
CA PHE A 185 3.52 7.41 -4.09
C PHE A 185 4.54 8.51 -4.33
N LYS A 186 4.12 9.67 -4.84
CA LYS A 186 5.00 10.85 -4.99
C LYS A 186 5.58 11.30 -3.65
N ARG A 187 4.77 11.37 -2.59
CA ARG A 187 5.22 11.70 -1.22
C ARG A 187 6.18 10.66 -0.64
N LEU A 188 6.09 9.42 -1.08
CA LEU A 188 7.03 8.35 -0.76
C LEU A 188 8.29 8.38 -1.66
N SER A 189 8.42 9.42 -2.53
CA SER A 189 9.47 9.54 -3.54
C SER A 189 9.51 8.35 -4.51
N LEU A 190 8.36 7.74 -4.77
CA LEU A 190 8.17 6.67 -5.74
C LEU A 190 7.44 7.20 -6.97
N THR A 191 7.92 6.86 -8.16
CA THR A 191 7.18 7.04 -9.40
C THR A 191 6.40 5.79 -9.69
N ALA A 192 5.09 5.80 -9.38
CA ALA A 192 4.20 4.70 -9.67
C ALA A 192 3.39 5.00 -10.94
N ILE A 193 3.39 4.04 -11.86
CA ILE A 193 2.69 4.14 -13.13
C ILE A 193 1.34 3.43 -12.97
N PRO A 194 0.20 4.12 -13.24
CA PRO A 194 -1.09 3.46 -13.34
C PRO A 194 -1.15 2.67 -14.64
N MET A 195 -1.23 1.35 -14.51
CA MET A 195 -1.33 0.42 -15.63
C MET A 195 -2.75 -0.11 -15.75
N ALA A 196 -3.28 -0.15 -16.96
CA ALA A 196 -4.55 -0.84 -17.21
C ALA A 196 -4.40 -2.32 -16.87
N ALA A 197 -5.19 -2.80 -15.93
CA ALA A 197 -5.13 -4.15 -15.39
C ALA A 197 -6.41 -4.95 -15.66
N ASP A 198 -6.30 -6.27 -15.55
CA ASP A 198 -7.48 -7.15 -15.49
C ASP A 198 -8.15 -7.01 -14.13
N THR A 199 -9.47 -7.19 -14.11
CA THR A 199 -10.25 -7.12 -12.87
C THR A 199 -10.22 -8.43 -12.07
N GLY A 200 -9.77 -9.52 -12.68
CA GLY A 200 -9.65 -10.83 -12.05
C GLY A 200 -10.91 -11.30 -11.32
N PRO A 201 -10.79 -12.07 -10.24
CA PRO A 201 -11.94 -12.55 -9.44
C PRO A 201 -12.76 -11.44 -8.78
N ILE A 202 -12.18 -10.25 -8.58
CA ILE A 202 -12.92 -9.08 -8.08
C ILE A 202 -13.98 -8.66 -9.09
N GLY A 203 -13.66 -8.75 -10.42
CA GLY A 203 -14.55 -8.40 -11.52
C GLY A 203 -14.71 -6.89 -11.69
N GLY A 204 -15.51 -6.47 -12.67
CA GLY A 204 -15.76 -5.06 -12.98
C GLY A 204 -15.24 -4.65 -14.36
N ASN A 205 -15.38 -3.35 -14.69
CA ASN A 205 -15.13 -2.84 -16.03
C ASN A 205 -13.93 -1.89 -16.10
N LEU A 206 -13.39 -1.45 -14.97
CA LEU A 206 -12.28 -0.50 -14.90
C LEU A 206 -11.36 -0.86 -13.75
N SER A 207 -10.08 -1.03 -14.06
CA SER A 207 -9.06 -1.39 -13.09
C SER A 207 -7.70 -0.81 -13.47
N HIS A 208 -6.97 -0.28 -12.46
CA HIS A 208 -5.58 0.15 -12.63
C HIS A 208 -4.71 -0.38 -11.50
N GLU A 209 -3.61 -1.02 -11.88
CA GLU A 209 -2.50 -1.31 -11.00
C GLU A 209 -1.51 -0.15 -10.97
N PHE A 210 -1.05 0.22 -9.79
CA PHE A 210 0.02 1.19 -9.63
C PHE A 210 1.34 0.44 -9.43
N ILE A 211 2.22 0.54 -10.40
CA ILE A 211 3.46 -0.24 -10.47
C ILE A 211 4.67 0.70 -10.42
N ILE A 212 5.62 0.41 -9.56
CA ILE A 212 6.93 1.06 -9.53
C ILE A 212 7.96 0.20 -10.24
N LEU A 213 8.92 0.85 -10.92
CA LEU A 213 9.99 0.13 -11.61
C LEU A 213 10.97 -0.46 -10.61
N ALA A 214 11.25 -1.76 -10.76
CA ALA A 214 12.26 -2.46 -10.00
C ALA A 214 12.67 -3.74 -10.72
N ASP A 215 13.96 -3.99 -10.88
CA ASP A 215 14.48 -5.20 -11.56
C ASP A 215 14.07 -6.50 -10.85
N THR A 216 13.83 -6.40 -9.55
CA THR A 216 13.35 -7.49 -8.69
C THR A 216 11.83 -7.66 -8.72
N GLY A 217 11.11 -6.84 -9.49
CA GLY A 217 9.66 -6.90 -9.63
C GLY A 217 9.17 -8.22 -10.23
N GLU A 218 7.98 -8.65 -9.81
CA GLU A 218 7.35 -9.87 -10.31
C GLU A 218 6.59 -9.64 -11.60
N SER A 219 5.98 -8.46 -11.78
CA SER A 219 5.20 -8.12 -12.96
C SER A 219 6.10 -7.63 -14.09
N LYS A 220 5.96 -8.23 -15.27
CA LYS A 220 6.53 -7.68 -16.49
C LYS A 220 5.60 -6.59 -17.00
N ILE A 221 6.16 -5.46 -17.37
CA ILE A 221 5.40 -4.29 -17.80
C ILE A 221 5.85 -3.79 -19.16
N PHE A 222 4.92 -3.24 -19.91
CA PHE A 222 5.10 -2.67 -21.25
C PHE A 222 4.49 -1.26 -21.22
N THR A 223 5.34 -0.25 -21.41
CA THR A 223 4.85 1.13 -21.29
C THR A 223 5.56 2.07 -22.24
N ASP A 224 4.88 3.17 -22.56
CA ASP A 224 5.46 4.35 -23.16
C ASP A 224 6.19 5.15 -22.07
N LYS A 225 7.53 5.32 -22.21
CA LYS A 225 8.31 6.01 -21.18
C LYS A 225 7.94 7.48 -20.97
N ARG A 226 7.21 8.12 -21.91
CA ARG A 226 6.71 9.50 -21.77
C ARG A 226 5.68 9.64 -20.64
N ILE A 227 5.08 8.53 -20.17
CA ILE A 227 4.18 8.55 -19.01
C ILE A 227 4.88 9.06 -17.74
N PHE A 228 6.20 8.96 -17.65
CA PHE A 228 6.99 9.46 -16.51
C PHE A 228 7.08 10.98 -16.45
N ASP A 229 6.82 11.67 -17.56
CA ASP A 229 6.85 13.14 -17.64
C ASP A 229 5.52 13.77 -17.17
N LEU A 230 4.53 12.93 -16.86
CA LEU A 230 3.23 13.41 -16.38
C LEU A 230 3.31 13.85 -14.93
N ASP A 231 2.65 14.97 -14.64
CA ASP A 231 2.46 15.48 -13.29
C ASP A 231 0.96 15.66 -12.99
N SER A 232 0.61 15.41 -11.74
CA SER A 232 -0.77 15.52 -11.22
C SER A 232 -0.90 16.53 -10.07
N ASP A 233 0.14 17.33 -9.78
CA ASP A 233 0.16 18.22 -8.60
C ASP A 233 -0.93 19.27 -8.64
N ASP A 234 -1.19 19.89 -9.81
CA ASP A 234 -2.18 20.93 -10.00
C ASP A 234 -3.62 20.40 -10.14
N THR A 235 -3.82 19.08 -10.05
CA THR A 235 -5.15 18.48 -10.21
C THR A 235 -6.05 18.84 -9.02
N GLN A 236 -7.20 19.44 -9.31
CA GLN A 236 -8.23 19.77 -8.32
C GLN A 236 -9.21 18.61 -8.13
N LEU A 237 -9.93 18.60 -6.99
CA LEU A 237 -10.92 17.55 -6.67
C LEU A 237 -12.26 17.70 -7.42
N GLU A 238 -12.33 18.50 -8.45
CA GLU A 238 -13.50 18.68 -9.30
C GLU A 238 -13.60 17.56 -10.34
N LYS A 239 -14.82 17.13 -10.68
CA LYS A 239 -15.07 16.02 -11.62
C LYS A 239 -14.29 16.18 -12.93
N ALA A 240 -14.39 17.34 -13.58
CA ALA A 240 -13.73 17.60 -14.86
C ALA A 240 -12.19 17.55 -14.77
N SER A 241 -11.62 18.10 -13.68
CA SER A 241 -10.17 18.09 -13.44
C SER A 241 -9.64 16.68 -13.22
N LEU A 242 -10.33 15.89 -12.38
CA LEU A 242 -9.96 14.50 -12.09
C LEU A 242 -10.09 13.59 -13.31
N GLU A 243 -11.16 13.76 -14.09
CA GLU A 243 -11.37 12.99 -15.33
C GLU A 243 -10.30 13.33 -16.37
N SER A 244 -9.99 14.62 -16.54
CA SER A 244 -8.93 15.08 -17.45
C SER A 244 -7.57 14.50 -17.03
N MET A 245 -7.24 14.50 -15.75
CA MET A 245 -6.01 13.91 -15.22
C MET A 245 -5.94 12.42 -15.54
N ARG A 246 -6.95 11.61 -15.22
CA ARG A 246 -6.97 10.17 -15.52
C ARG A 246 -6.81 9.91 -17.00
N LYS A 247 -7.56 10.63 -17.86
CA LYS A 247 -7.47 10.50 -19.32
C LYS A 247 -6.07 10.82 -19.87
N LYS A 248 -5.32 11.77 -19.25
CA LYS A 248 -3.93 12.04 -19.64
C LYS A 248 -3.03 10.80 -19.45
N TYR A 249 -3.19 10.07 -18.33
CA TYR A 249 -2.44 8.83 -18.12
C TYR A 249 -2.87 7.72 -19.08
N GLU A 250 -4.18 7.57 -19.32
CA GLU A 250 -4.74 6.56 -20.22
C GLU A 250 -4.42 6.77 -21.71
N GLN A 251 -3.93 7.96 -22.10
CA GLN A 251 -3.43 8.20 -23.46
C GLN A 251 -2.12 7.48 -23.78
N PHE A 252 -1.38 7.09 -22.75
CA PHE A 252 -0.13 6.35 -22.91
C PHE A 252 -0.38 4.85 -22.77
N TYR A 253 0.26 4.09 -23.64
CA TYR A 253 0.24 2.64 -23.51
C TYR A 253 0.97 2.23 -22.22
N ALA A 254 0.27 1.63 -21.29
CA ALA A 254 0.83 1.14 -20.04
C ALA A 254 0.01 -0.06 -19.56
N VAL A 255 0.57 -1.27 -19.69
CA VAL A 255 -0.11 -2.53 -19.36
C VAL A 255 0.85 -3.52 -18.73
N THR A 256 0.29 -4.46 -17.97
CA THR A 256 0.98 -5.67 -17.51
C THR A 256 1.00 -6.73 -18.62
N ASP A 257 1.76 -7.82 -18.43
CA ASP A 257 1.87 -8.91 -19.42
C ASP A 257 0.53 -9.58 -19.75
N GLU A 258 -0.42 -9.58 -18.82
CA GLU A 258 -1.77 -10.13 -19.02
C GLU A 258 -2.57 -9.40 -20.12
N LYS A 259 -2.39 -8.10 -20.23
CA LYS A 259 -3.05 -7.24 -21.24
C LYS A 259 -2.14 -6.86 -22.41
N PHE A 260 -0.93 -7.36 -22.45
CA PHE A 260 0.03 -6.99 -23.50
C PHE A 260 -0.40 -7.48 -24.87
N ASN A 261 -0.49 -6.55 -25.82
CA ASN A 261 -0.65 -6.83 -27.25
C ASN A 261 0.53 -6.23 -28.01
N LYS A 262 1.34 -7.10 -28.61
CA LYS A 262 2.56 -6.71 -29.31
C LYS A 262 2.30 -5.80 -30.51
N GLU A 263 1.30 -6.14 -31.34
CA GLU A 263 0.99 -5.36 -32.56
C GLU A 263 0.49 -3.96 -32.20
N GLU A 264 -0.34 -3.86 -31.19
CA GLU A 264 -0.84 -2.60 -30.66
C GLU A 264 0.29 -1.75 -30.07
N PHE A 265 1.15 -2.35 -29.24
CA PHE A 265 2.30 -1.68 -28.62
C PHE A 265 3.26 -1.10 -29.67
N GLU A 266 3.64 -1.91 -30.69
CA GLU A 266 4.54 -1.48 -31.76
C GLU A 266 3.90 -0.41 -32.67
N LYS A 267 2.57 -0.39 -32.79
CA LYS A 267 1.82 0.60 -33.58
C LYS A 267 1.68 1.94 -32.84
N ILE A 268 1.42 1.91 -31.52
CA ILE A 268 1.10 3.11 -30.73
C ILE A 268 2.36 3.78 -30.19
N VAL A 269 3.37 2.98 -29.78
CA VAL A 269 4.56 3.48 -29.10
C VAL A 269 5.77 3.40 -30.05
N SER A 270 6.38 4.54 -30.35
CA SER A 270 7.60 4.58 -31.16
C SER A 270 8.75 3.84 -30.45
N LYS A 271 9.65 3.21 -31.21
CA LYS A 271 10.71 2.34 -30.68
C LYS A 271 11.56 3.00 -29.61
N GLU A 272 11.88 4.29 -29.76
CA GLU A 272 12.66 5.07 -28.79
C GLU A 272 11.90 5.31 -27.47
N ASN A 273 10.57 5.22 -27.47
CA ASN A 273 9.74 5.41 -26.30
C ASN A 273 9.26 4.10 -25.66
N GLN A 274 9.51 2.95 -26.30
CA GLN A 274 9.16 1.65 -25.75
C GLN A 274 10.02 1.34 -24.54
N LEU A 275 9.37 1.00 -23.42
CA LEU A 275 10.00 0.49 -22.21
C LEU A 275 9.38 -0.86 -21.84
N ILE A 276 10.22 -1.88 -21.81
CA ILE A 276 9.87 -3.22 -21.36
C ILE A 276 10.76 -3.54 -20.15
N THR A 277 10.18 -3.68 -18.98
CA THR A 277 10.92 -3.90 -17.76
C THR A 277 10.09 -4.69 -16.75
N LYS A 278 10.56 -4.77 -15.50
CA LYS A 278 9.83 -5.35 -14.39
C LYS A 278 9.39 -4.28 -13.40
N GLY A 279 8.34 -4.57 -12.66
CA GLY A 279 7.85 -3.68 -11.64
C GLY A 279 7.21 -4.42 -10.47
N ILE A 280 7.02 -3.66 -9.41
CA ILE A 280 6.37 -4.09 -8.18
C ILE A 280 5.01 -3.39 -8.11
N GLU A 281 3.94 -4.16 -8.06
CA GLU A 281 2.60 -3.65 -7.77
C GLU A 281 2.54 -3.16 -6.32
N VAL A 282 2.22 -1.88 -6.13
CA VAL A 282 2.14 -1.23 -4.82
C VAL A 282 0.73 -0.80 -4.44
N GLY A 283 -0.17 -0.75 -5.40
CA GLY A 283 -1.58 -0.44 -5.19
C GLY A 283 -2.44 -0.87 -6.37
N HIS A 284 -3.70 -1.10 -6.11
CA HIS A 284 -4.67 -1.53 -7.12
C HIS A 284 -6.02 -0.88 -6.83
N ILE A 285 -6.67 -0.38 -7.87
CA ILE A 285 -8.00 0.23 -7.77
C ILE A 285 -8.96 -0.43 -8.76
N PHE A 286 -10.18 -0.67 -8.30
CA PHE A 286 -11.22 -1.38 -9.06
C PHE A 286 -12.54 -0.63 -9.02
N TYR A 287 -13.25 -0.62 -10.13
CA TYR A 287 -14.67 -0.34 -10.19
C TYR A 287 -15.40 -1.61 -10.62
N PHE A 288 -16.37 -2.07 -9.85
CA PHE A 288 -17.08 -3.33 -10.09
C PHE A 288 -18.62 -3.18 -10.06
N GLY A 289 -19.14 -1.97 -10.12
CA GLY A 289 -20.57 -1.72 -10.23
C GLY A 289 -21.36 -2.25 -9.04
N ASP A 290 -22.37 -3.06 -9.29
CA ASP A 290 -23.25 -3.63 -8.27
C ASP A 290 -22.96 -5.11 -7.95
N LYS A 291 -21.78 -5.60 -8.30
CA LYS A 291 -21.39 -7.01 -8.10
C LYS A 291 -21.58 -7.50 -6.65
N TYR A 292 -21.29 -6.65 -5.66
CA TYR A 292 -21.47 -6.98 -4.24
C TYR A 292 -22.76 -6.43 -3.67
N SER A 293 -23.14 -5.23 -4.03
CA SER A 293 -24.33 -4.59 -3.50
C SER A 293 -25.61 -5.33 -3.86
N LYS A 294 -25.69 -5.87 -5.07
CA LYS A 294 -26.88 -6.59 -5.55
C LYS A 294 -27.12 -7.92 -4.81
N PRO A 295 -26.19 -8.88 -4.74
CA PRO A 295 -26.41 -10.13 -4.01
C PRO A 295 -26.60 -9.89 -2.51
N MET A 296 -25.93 -8.91 -1.92
CA MET A 296 -26.03 -8.57 -0.50
C MET A 296 -27.18 -7.59 -0.18
N GLY A 297 -28.01 -7.22 -1.15
CA GLY A 297 -29.18 -6.36 -0.92
C GLY A 297 -28.86 -4.93 -0.49
N ALA A 298 -27.65 -4.42 -0.79
CA ALA A 298 -27.24 -3.06 -0.44
C ALA A 298 -27.82 -2.03 -1.41
N SER A 299 -29.00 -1.52 -1.09
CA SER A 299 -29.77 -0.57 -1.90
C SER A 299 -30.14 0.68 -1.10
N VAL A 300 -30.42 1.76 -1.81
CA VAL A 300 -30.88 3.03 -1.25
C VAL A 300 -32.19 3.47 -1.89
N ASP A 301 -32.97 4.22 -1.12
CA ASP A 301 -34.19 4.85 -1.60
C ASP A 301 -33.82 6.09 -2.45
N LEU A 302 -34.31 6.11 -3.70
CA LEU A 302 -34.18 7.20 -4.66
C LEU A 302 -35.41 8.13 -4.62
N PRO A 303 -35.34 9.33 -5.28
CA PRO A 303 -36.50 10.18 -5.45
C PRO A 303 -37.68 9.42 -6.07
N GLY A 304 -38.90 9.66 -5.56
CA GLY A 304 -40.12 8.98 -6.02
C GLY A 304 -40.34 7.58 -5.45
N GLY A 305 -39.56 7.15 -4.43
CA GLY A 305 -39.76 5.88 -3.74
C GLY A 305 -39.20 4.64 -4.47
N LYS A 306 -38.48 4.84 -5.57
CA LYS A 306 -37.74 3.77 -6.24
C LYS A 306 -36.52 3.38 -5.40
N LYS A 307 -36.16 2.09 -5.38
CA LYS A 307 -34.91 1.59 -4.80
C LYS A 307 -33.94 1.20 -5.92
N ASP A 308 -32.65 1.43 -5.68
CA ASP A 308 -31.60 0.93 -6.56
C ASP A 308 -30.39 0.47 -5.77
N PHE A 309 -29.63 -0.47 -6.35
CA PHE A 309 -28.40 -0.96 -5.75
C PHE A 309 -27.28 0.06 -5.96
N VAL A 310 -26.49 0.28 -4.90
CA VAL A 310 -25.37 1.22 -4.96
C VAL A 310 -24.24 0.66 -5.84
N LYS A 311 -23.50 1.57 -6.47
CA LYS A 311 -22.31 1.26 -7.25
C LYS A 311 -21.10 1.31 -6.34
N MET A 312 -20.18 0.35 -6.49
CA MET A 312 -19.09 0.16 -5.57
C MET A 312 -17.73 0.09 -6.29
N GLY A 313 -16.69 0.57 -5.62
CA GLY A 313 -15.30 0.40 -5.97
C GLY A 313 -14.48 -0.05 -4.76
N SER A 314 -13.31 -0.67 -5.01
CA SER A 314 -12.34 -1.10 -4.02
C SER A 314 -10.95 -0.60 -4.38
N TYR A 315 -10.18 -0.17 -3.37
CA TYR A 315 -8.94 0.57 -3.58
C TYR A 315 -7.89 0.14 -2.56
N GLY A 316 -6.95 -0.73 -2.96
CA GLY A 316 -5.94 -1.34 -2.09
C GLY A 316 -4.54 -0.74 -2.21
N ILE A 317 -3.85 -0.53 -1.08
CA ILE A 317 -2.41 -0.22 -1.02
C ILE A 317 -1.75 -1.18 -0.03
N GLY A 318 -0.72 -1.89 -0.48
CA GLY A 318 0.08 -2.76 0.38
C GLY A 318 1.06 -1.96 1.25
N VAL A 319 0.64 -1.49 2.43
CA VAL A 319 1.46 -0.65 3.31
C VAL A 319 2.75 -1.34 3.73
N SER A 320 2.68 -2.61 4.14
CA SER A 320 3.87 -3.39 4.46
C SER A 320 4.77 -3.62 3.25
N ARG A 321 4.18 -3.89 2.08
CA ARG A 321 4.90 -4.07 0.81
C ARG A 321 5.69 -2.82 0.42
N LEU A 322 5.14 -1.62 0.66
CA LEU A 322 5.80 -0.34 0.35
C LEU A 322 7.13 -0.17 1.05
N VAL A 323 7.34 -0.73 2.23
CA VAL A 323 8.65 -0.68 2.90
C VAL A 323 9.72 -1.37 2.05
N GLY A 324 9.43 -2.58 1.56
CA GLY A 324 10.32 -3.31 0.66
C GLY A 324 10.48 -2.64 -0.69
N ALA A 325 9.38 -2.16 -1.26
CA ALA A 325 9.37 -1.48 -2.54
C ALA A 325 10.22 -0.20 -2.56
N ILE A 326 10.20 0.59 -1.47
CA ILE A 326 11.08 1.75 -1.30
C ILE A 326 12.55 1.32 -1.27
N ILE A 327 12.87 0.23 -0.58
CA ILE A 327 14.26 -0.28 -0.54
C ILE A 327 14.71 -0.70 -1.94
N GLU A 328 13.91 -1.48 -2.67
CA GLU A 328 14.25 -1.91 -4.03
C GLU A 328 14.44 -0.72 -4.99
N ALA A 329 13.62 0.33 -4.87
CA ALA A 329 13.68 1.50 -5.73
C ALA A 329 14.77 2.51 -5.36
N LYS A 330 15.26 2.53 -4.11
CA LYS A 330 16.17 3.57 -3.60
C LYS A 330 17.52 3.05 -3.14
N TYR A 331 17.77 1.76 -3.19
CA TYR A 331 19.08 1.20 -2.89
C TYR A 331 20.04 1.51 -4.03
N ASP A 332 21.21 2.03 -3.67
CA ASP A 332 22.31 2.33 -4.60
C ASP A 332 23.30 1.15 -4.57
N ASP A 333 23.17 0.22 -5.50
CA ASP A 333 24.02 -0.97 -5.58
C ASP A 333 25.50 -0.65 -5.78
N LYS A 334 25.80 0.46 -6.47
CA LYS A 334 27.20 0.86 -6.73
C LYS A 334 27.94 1.30 -5.48
N ASN A 335 27.24 2.01 -4.59
CA ASN A 335 27.80 2.54 -3.35
C ASN A 335 27.40 1.70 -2.13
N GLU A 336 26.56 0.69 -2.30
CA GLU A 336 26.00 -0.16 -1.25
C GLU A 336 25.26 0.65 -0.15
N ILE A 337 24.55 1.70 -0.55
CA ILE A 337 23.86 2.63 0.36
C ILE A 337 22.36 2.63 0.14
N MET A 338 21.58 2.49 1.23
CA MET A 338 20.15 2.74 1.22
C MET A 338 19.88 4.23 1.42
N LYS A 339 19.25 4.87 0.41
CA LYS A 339 18.86 6.29 0.45
C LYS A 339 17.38 6.40 0.80
N TRP A 340 17.08 6.48 2.09
CA TRP A 340 15.70 6.64 2.54
C TRP A 340 15.14 8.01 2.12
N PRO A 341 13.91 8.06 1.54
CA PRO A 341 13.16 9.30 1.46
C PRO A 341 12.97 9.91 2.85
N LEU A 342 13.19 11.20 3.01
CA LEU A 342 13.06 11.87 4.31
C LEU A 342 11.68 11.69 4.93
N SER A 343 10.64 11.62 4.09
CA SER A 343 9.26 11.42 4.52
C SER A 343 9.03 10.12 5.31
N VAL A 344 9.86 9.10 5.10
CA VAL A 344 9.72 7.77 5.73
C VAL A 344 10.97 7.25 6.41
N ALA A 345 12.06 7.99 6.37
CA ALA A 345 13.29 7.64 7.09
C ALA A 345 12.97 7.33 8.56
N PRO A 346 13.48 6.23 9.14
CA PRO A 346 13.15 5.84 10.52
C PRO A 346 13.61 6.87 11.56
N TYR A 347 14.64 7.65 11.20
CA TYR A 347 15.16 8.78 11.97
C TYR A 347 15.42 9.94 11.01
N ASP A 348 15.17 11.14 11.48
CA ASP A 348 15.42 12.37 10.72
C ASP A 348 16.90 12.73 10.75
N ILE A 349 17.58 12.46 11.89
CA ILE A 349 18.98 12.75 12.13
C ILE A 349 19.64 11.57 12.87
N ALA A 350 20.88 11.25 12.49
CA ALA A 350 21.78 10.42 13.27
C ALA A 350 22.86 11.31 13.88
N LEU A 351 22.94 11.40 15.21
CA LEU A 351 23.96 12.16 15.93
C LEU A 351 25.09 11.22 16.35
N ILE A 352 26.23 11.35 15.72
CA ILE A 352 27.41 10.51 15.96
C ILE A 352 28.52 11.38 16.60
N PRO A 353 28.74 11.28 17.92
CA PRO A 353 29.78 12.04 18.55
C PRO A 353 31.17 11.47 18.24
N MET A 354 32.03 12.27 17.64
CA MET A 354 33.43 11.92 17.44
C MET A 354 34.27 12.54 18.57
N ILE A 355 34.38 11.79 19.67
CA ILE A 355 34.98 12.34 20.93
C ILE A 355 36.18 11.51 21.31
N ASN A 356 37.25 12.17 21.74
CA ASN A 356 38.36 11.51 22.43
C ASN A 356 37.92 11.10 23.82
N LYS A 357 38.34 9.91 24.29
CA LYS A 357 37.93 9.28 25.55
C LYS A 357 37.96 10.19 26.80
N ASN A 358 38.73 11.30 26.75
CA ASN A 358 38.95 12.21 27.89
C ASN A 358 38.28 13.58 27.70
N ASP A 359 37.46 13.80 26.66
CA ASP A 359 36.83 15.11 26.40
C ASP A 359 35.36 15.12 26.89
N THR A 360 35.21 15.43 28.18
CA THR A 360 33.88 15.55 28.80
C THR A 360 33.08 16.76 28.28
N SER A 361 33.77 17.84 27.84
CA SER A 361 33.10 19.06 27.37
C SER A 361 32.39 18.85 26.04
N ALA A 362 32.88 17.96 25.19
CA ALA A 362 32.23 17.58 23.94
C ALA A 362 31.00 16.73 24.19
N LEU A 363 31.00 15.87 25.21
CA LEU A 363 29.83 15.09 25.63
C LEU A 363 28.66 15.98 26.06
N ASP A 364 28.96 17.03 26.87
CA ASP A 364 27.94 17.97 27.32
C ASP A 364 27.30 18.74 26.17
N LYS A 365 28.12 19.17 25.19
CA LYS A 365 27.62 19.84 23.98
C LYS A 365 26.71 18.93 23.17
N VAL A 366 27.09 17.67 22.95
CA VAL A 366 26.31 16.70 22.22
C VAL A 366 24.98 16.38 22.96
N ASN A 367 25.01 16.26 24.29
CA ASN A 367 23.82 16.07 25.09
C ASN A 367 22.86 17.28 24.99
N ASN A 368 23.37 18.50 24.99
CA ASN A 368 22.58 19.70 24.80
C ASN A 368 21.92 19.74 23.42
N ILE A 369 22.66 19.41 22.35
CA ILE A 369 22.12 19.28 20.99
C ILE A 369 21.00 18.22 20.96
N ASN A 370 21.21 17.04 21.57
CA ASN A 370 20.21 15.99 21.64
C ASN A 370 18.93 16.49 22.33
N ILE A 371 19.05 17.22 23.45
CA ILE A 371 17.90 17.77 24.18
C ILE A 371 17.15 18.79 23.31
N GLU A 372 17.84 19.68 22.60
CA GLU A 372 17.22 20.68 21.73
C GLU A 372 16.50 20.05 20.54
N LEU A 373 17.11 19.07 19.90
CA LEU A 373 16.47 18.34 18.78
C LEU A 373 15.21 17.62 19.24
N LEU A 374 15.25 16.97 20.40
CA LEU A 374 14.07 16.31 20.98
C LEU A 374 12.95 17.30 21.34
N LYS A 375 13.27 18.49 21.86
CA LYS A 375 12.27 19.54 22.15
C LYS A 375 11.56 20.01 20.88
N ASN A 376 12.23 19.97 19.72
CA ASN A 376 11.68 20.33 18.43
C ASN A 376 10.99 19.14 17.70
N ASN A 377 10.72 18.03 18.39
CA ASN A 377 10.10 16.82 17.85
C ASN A 377 10.87 16.16 16.69
N ILE A 378 12.20 16.37 16.63
CA ILE A 378 13.06 15.75 15.62
C ILE A 378 13.35 14.31 16.07
N CYS A 379 13.03 13.34 15.24
CA CYS A 379 13.28 11.93 15.50
C CYS A 379 14.76 11.62 15.33
N LEU A 380 15.46 11.43 16.45
CA LEU A 380 16.92 11.34 16.48
C LEU A 380 17.37 9.94 16.91
N LEU A 381 18.37 9.41 16.18
CA LEU A 381 19.20 8.31 16.64
C LEU A 381 20.51 8.89 17.17
N TYR A 382 20.81 8.64 18.43
CA TYR A 382 22.02 9.09 19.10
C TYR A 382 22.93 7.92 19.40
N THR A 383 24.16 7.94 18.91
CA THR A 383 25.20 6.95 19.26
C THR A 383 26.03 7.50 20.42
N SER A 384 26.10 6.78 21.52
CA SER A 384 27.02 7.10 22.61
C SER A 384 28.45 6.65 22.22
N PRO A 385 29.51 7.29 22.71
CA PRO A 385 30.88 6.82 22.53
C PRO A 385 31.19 5.56 23.33
N SER A 386 30.25 4.64 23.46
CA SER A 386 30.42 3.34 24.09
C SER A 386 31.21 2.39 23.17
N PRO A 387 32.09 1.52 23.69
CA PRO A 387 32.71 0.46 22.91
C PRO A 387 31.71 -0.51 22.25
N ARG A 388 30.44 -0.47 22.67
CA ARG A 388 29.35 -1.25 22.06
C ARG A 388 28.71 -0.54 20.84
N ASP A 389 28.92 0.75 20.68
CA ASP A 389 28.43 1.56 19.58
C ASP A 389 29.49 1.78 18.49
N GLY A 390 30.61 1.06 18.60
CA GLY A 390 31.64 1.06 17.57
C GLY A 390 31.12 0.45 16.27
N LEU A 391 31.09 1.26 15.23
CA LEU A 391 30.85 0.87 13.84
C LEU A 391 31.95 -0.06 13.35
#